data_3c00d85b2742a885be3684b4ee238e55
#
_entry.id   3c00d85b2742a885be3684b4ee238e55
#
_cell.length_a   1.000
_cell.length_b   1.000
_cell.length_c   1.000
_cell.angle_alpha   90.00
_cell.angle_beta   90.00
_cell.angle_gamma   90.00
#
_symmetry.space_group_name_H-M   'P 1'
#
loop_
_entity.id
_entity.type
_entity.pdbx_description
1 polymer ?
#
loop_
_entity_poly.entity_id
_entity_poly.type
_entity_poly.pdbx_seq_one_letter_code
_entity_poly.pdbx_strand_id
1 'polypeptide(L)'
;MNMIEVKDVSICFRMANDKLNSLKEFMIQKVKGKLKYEEFWALKDVSFNVKKGEVVGIVGHNGAGKSTILKVISGIMKPTEGTVVTHGNIVPMLELGSGFDMDLSGRENIYLNGSILGYSKEFLDEKFDEILEFSELGEFIEQPIRNYSSGMLMRLAFSVATIVNPEILIVDEILAVGDADFQEKSKNKMLDLMSGGTTVLFVSHMISQIREMCDTVVWLDHGKVKMIGGAKEVCDAYQFKKSENDELSKLYFDDGTGFNERATFTQVMPMDGNIFKQVYEFPTKCQHVRYDPVEGTTISLSDLKIVAEDANVNIIAMNGRQVDDVFYFGKDDPWIDMSFSHGVSSVEITGVVREVNEDAM
;
A
#
# COMPACT_ATOMS: atom_id res chain seq x y z
N MET A 1 28.30 -3.98 11.44
CA MET A 1 28.55 -2.85 10.51
C MET A 1 27.20 -2.41 9.99
N ASN A 2 26.90 -1.11 10.01
CA ASN A 2 25.68 -0.59 9.40
C ASN A 2 25.90 -0.51 7.89
N MET A 3 24.93 -0.96 7.13
CA MET A 3 24.89 -0.83 5.67
C MET A 3 24.09 0.40 5.24
N ILE A 4 23.09 0.78 6.06
CA ILE A 4 22.28 1.97 5.85
C ILE A 4 22.18 2.74 7.16
N GLU A 5 22.48 4.02 7.14
CA GLU A 5 22.32 4.94 8.26
C GLU A 5 21.43 6.10 7.84
N VAL A 6 20.25 6.18 8.43
CA VAL A 6 19.28 7.28 8.24
C VAL A 6 19.30 8.12 9.50
N LYS A 7 19.65 9.41 9.36
CA LYS A 7 19.82 10.32 10.49
C LYS A 7 19.06 11.63 10.29
N ASP A 8 18.05 11.84 11.13
CA ASP A 8 17.22 13.05 11.23
C ASP A 8 16.65 13.49 9.87
N VAL A 9 16.25 12.52 9.04
CA VAL A 9 15.79 12.75 7.67
C VAL A 9 14.41 13.36 7.67
N SER A 10 14.30 14.52 7.02
CA SER A 10 13.02 15.20 6.77
C SER A 10 12.88 15.53 5.28
N ILE A 11 11.65 15.36 4.75
CA ILE A 11 11.29 15.71 3.37
C ILE A 11 10.11 16.67 3.38
N CYS A 12 10.31 17.86 2.82
CA CYS A 12 9.28 18.86 2.62
C CYS A 12 8.99 19.07 1.13
N PHE A 13 7.74 18.89 0.73
CA PHE A 13 7.25 19.27 -0.59
C PHE A 13 6.60 20.66 -0.52
N ARG A 14 6.96 21.53 -1.45
CA ARG A 14 6.33 22.83 -1.61
C ARG A 14 5.33 22.79 -2.75
N MET A 15 4.07 22.88 -2.43
CA MET A 15 2.98 22.92 -3.41
C MET A 15 2.53 24.37 -3.58
N ALA A 16 2.42 24.83 -4.83
CA ALA A 16 1.83 26.14 -5.11
C ALA A 16 0.31 26.03 -5.01
N ASN A 17 -0.33 26.89 -4.20
CA ASN A 17 -1.78 26.87 -4.00
C ASN A 17 -2.57 27.30 -5.25
N ASP A 18 -1.94 27.98 -6.22
CA ASP A 18 -2.58 28.39 -7.45
C ASP A 18 -2.20 27.47 -8.62
N LYS A 19 -3.17 26.95 -9.34
CA LYS A 19 -2.96 26.27 -10.63
C LYS A 19 -2.46 27.30 -11.65
N LEU A 20 -1.15 27.46 -11.73
CA LEU A 20 -0.51 28.36 -12.69
C LEU A 20 -0.47 27.70 -14.06
N ASN A 21 -1.29 28.20 -14.98
CA ASN A 21 -1.42 27.61 -16.32
C ASN A 21 -0.36 28.09 -17.32
N SER A 22 0.49 29.07 -16.95
CA SER A 22 1.56 29.55 -17.83
C SER A 22 2.80 30.07 -17.08
N LEU A 23 3.97 29.94 -17.73
CA LEU A 23 5.24 30.49 -17.23
C LEU A 23 5.16 32.01 -17.01
N LYS A 24 4.39 32.70 -17.84
CA LYS A 24 4.17 34.16 -17.74
C LYS A 24 3.42 34.53 -16.47
N GLU A 25 2.41 33.78 -16.13
CA GLU A 25 1.60 33.98 -14.92
C GLU A 25 2.41 33.70 -13.64
N PHE A 26 3.22 32.61 -13.67
CA PHE A 26 4.20 32.32 -12.62
C PHE A 26 5.15 33.47 -12.36
N MET A 27 5.76 34.03 -13.43
CA MET A 27 6.70 35.16 -13.31
C MET A 27 6.03 36.42 -12.74
N ILE A 28 4.81 36.72 -13.18
CA ILE A 28 4.04 37.89 -12.70
C ILE A 28 3.69 37.71 -11.21
N GLN A 29 3.25 36.54 -10.79
CA GLN A 29 2.91 36.28 -9.40
C GLN A 29 4.14 36.24 -8.50
N LYS A 30 5.27 35.71 -8.99
CA LYS A 30 6.57 35.74 -8.28
C LYS A 30 7.05 37.16 -8.03
N VAL A 31 7.01 38.04 -9.05
CA VAL A 31 7.41 39.45 -8.94
C VAL A 31 6.46 40.22 -8.01
N LYS A 32 5.17 39.88 -8.00
CA LYS A 32 4.18 40.51 -7.12
C LYS A 32 4.18 39.97 -5.69
N GLY A 33 5.04 38.99 -5.36
CA GLY A 33 5.11 38.38 -4.03
C GLY A 33 3.81 37.65 -3.61
N LYS A 34 2.97 37.27 -4.58
CA LYS A 34 1.68 36.61 -4.32
C LYS A 34 1.73 35.10 -4.36
N LEU A 35 2.86 34.47 -4.73
CA LEU A 35 3.05 33.04 -4.70
C LEU A 35 3.01 32.54 -3.24
N LYS A 36 1.93 31.93 -2.85
CA LYS A 36 1.83 31.20 -1.59
C LYS A 36 2.14 29.74 -1.86
N TYR A 37 3.11 29.21 -1.12
CA TYR A 37 3.43 27.78 -1.10
C TYR A 37 2.88 27.19 0.19
N GLU A 38 2.25 26.05 0.07
CA GLU A 38 1.92 25.20 1.19
C GLU A 38 3.04 24.17 1.36
N GLU A 39 3.56 24.04 2.57
CA GLU A 39 4.62 23.08 2.89
C GLU A 39 3.97 21.81 3.41
N PHE A 40 4.21 20.72 2.71
CA PHE A 40 3.79 19.38 3.11
C PHE A 40 5.02 18.55 3.52
N TRP A 41 5.12 18.21 4.80
CA TRP A 41 6.18 17.39 5.34
C TRP A 41 5.81 15.91 5.21
N ALA A 42 6.34 15.25 4.20
CA ALA A 42 6.14 13.83 3.96
C ALA A 42 6.94 12.94 4.91
N LEU A 43 8.11 13.43 5.36
CA LEU A 43 8.93 12.81 6.40
C LEU A 43 9.40 13.89 7.36
N LYS A 44 9.53 13.55 8.66
CA LYS A 44 10.00 14.46 9.68
C LYS A 44 10.82 13.73 10.75
N ASP A 45 12.10 14.08 10.88
CA ASP A 45 13.04 13.60 11.88
C ASP A 45 13.13 12.06 11.92
N VAL A 46 13.18 11.41 10.74
CA VAL A 46 13.26 9.95 10.62
C VAL A 46 14.70 9.49 10.83
N SER A 47 14.92 8.60 11.81
CA SER A 47 16.24 8.04 12.11
C SER A 47 16.15 6.54 12.40
N PHE A 48 16.94 5.74 11.69
CA PHE A 48 17.15 4.30 11.94
C PHE A 48 18.40 3.80 11.20
N ASN A 49 18.86 2.61 11.60
CA ASN A 49 20.01 1.96 10.98
C ASN A 49 19.64 0.54 10.54
N VAL A 50 20.30 0.07 9.46
CA VAL A 50 20.16 -1.30 8.97
C VAL A 50 21.54 -1.95 8.97
N LYS A 51 21.68 -3.10 9.63
CA LYS A 51 22.94 -3.84 9.71
C LYS A 51 23.16 -4.70 8.47
N LYS A 52 24.40 -5.11 8.24
CA LYS A 52 24.75 -6.03 7.16
C LYS A 52 24.00 -7.36 7.32
N GLY A 53 23.34 -7.79 6.24
CA GLY A 53 22.55 -9.02 6.18
C GLY A 53 21.23 -8.98 6.93
N GLU A 54 20.82 -7.82 7.45
CA GLU A 54 19.54 -7.65 8.13
C GLU A 54 18.40 -7.43 7.13
N VAL A 55 17.27 -8.06 7.36
CA VAL A 55 16.02 -7.83 6.63
C VAL A 55 15.13 -6.90 7.45
N VAL A 56 14.99 -5.65 7.01
CA VAL A 56 14.19 -4.64 7.71
C VAL A 56 12.91 -4.36 6.96
N GLY A 57 11.77 -4.61 7.62
CA GLY A 57 10.44 -4.27 7.13
C GLY A 57 10.09 -2.81 7.41
N ILE A 58 9.37 -2.17 6.50
CA ILE A 58 8.77 -0.84 6.75
C ILE A 58 7.26 -0.96 6.64
N VAL A 59 6.56 -0.66 7.73
CA VAL A 59 5.09 -0.70 7.81
C VAL A 59 4.52 0.69 8.08
N GLY A 60 3.26 0.90 7.72
CA GLY A 60 2.53 2.15 7.91
C GLY A 60 1.37 2.26 6.93
N HIS A 61 0.39 3.11 7.24
CA HIS A 61 -0.76 3.36 6.36
C HIS A 61 -0.35 4.01 5.02
N ASN A 62 -1.28 4.10 4.06
CA ASN A 62 -1.04 4.81 2.81
C ASN A 62 -0.77 6.30 3.12
N GLY A 63 0.28 6.85 2.50
CA GLY A 63 0.74 8.20 2.81
C GLY A 63 1.61 8.33 4.07
N ALA A 64 1.95 7.25 4.79
CA ALA A 64 2.83 7.30 5.96
C ALA A 64 4.29 7.69 5.66
N GLY A 65 4.70 7.75 4.38
CA GLY A 65 6.05 8.12 3.95
C GLY A 65 6.94 6.94 3.54
N LYS A 66 6.41 5.70 3.46
CA LYS A 66 7.19 4.49 3.11
C LYS A 66 7.97 4.63 1.81
N SER A 67 7.29 4.88 0.69
CA SER A 67 7.96 5.03 -0.62
C SER A 67 8.86 6.27 -0.67
N THR A 68 8.56 7.32 0.11
CA THR A 68 9.40 8.50 0.20
C THR A 68 10.75 8.19 0.86
N ILE A 69 10.75 7.49 2.00
CA ILE A 69 12.00 7.12 2.67
C ILE A 69 12.83 6.15 1.83
N LEU A 70 12.19 5.21 1.12
CA LEU A 70 12.89 4.32 0.19
C LEU A 70 13.56 5.09 -0.96
N LYS A 71 12.88 6.08 -1.55
CA LYS A 71 13.44 6.95 -2.60
C LYS A 71 14.65 7.78 -2.09
N VAL A 72 14.59 8.19 -0.82
CA VAL A 72 15.74 8.89 -0.20
C VAL A 72 16.92 7.95 -0.01
N ILE A 73 16.69 6.74 0.53
CA ILE A 73 17.74 5.74 0.74
C ILE A 73 18.37 5.30 -0.57
N SER A 74 17.57 5.14 -1.64
CA SER A 74 18.02 4.80 -2.98
C SER A 74 18.78 5.94 -3.69
N GLY A 75 18.86 7.13 -3.09
CA GLY A 75 19.51 8.29 -3.71
C GLY A 75 18.69 8.94 -4.84
N ILE A 76 17.47 8.47 -5.11
CA ILE A 76 16.55 9.05 -6.11
C ILE A 76 16.10 10.44 -5.65
N MET A 77 15.96 10.64 -4.32
CA MET A 77 15.51 11.88 -3.72
C MET A 77 16.51 12.35 -2.67
N LYS A 78 16.86 13.64 -2.68
CA LYS A 78 17.70 14.23 -1.63
C LYS A 78 16.82 14.65 -0.44
N PRO A 79 17.25 14.40 0.81
CA PRO A 79 16.54 14.91 1.97
C PRO A 79 16.55 16.44 2.03
N THR A 80 15.48 17.03 2.56
CA THR A 80 15.42 18.47 2.86
C THR A 80 16.32 18.79 4.06
N GLU A 81 16.30 17.90 5.07
CA GLU A 81 17.14 17.95 6.26
C GLU A 81 17.61 16.56 6.61
N GLY A 82 18.70 16.46 7.38
CA GLY A 82 19.28 15.19 7.76
C GLY A 82 20.20 14.58 6.70
N THR A 83 20.60 13.34 6.92
CA THR A 83 21.55 12.61 6.04
C THR A 83 21.21 11.15 5.94
N VAL A 84 21.50 10.56 4.77
CA VAL A 84 21.52 9.11 4.56
C VAL A 84 22.90 8.71 4.08
N VAL A 85 23.45 7.68 4.73
CA VAL A 85 24.72 7.07 4.32
C VAL A 85 24.46 5.60 4.03
N THR A 86 24.93 5.14 2.89
CA THR A 86 24.81 3.75 2.46
C THR A 86 26.18 3.18 2.13
N HIS A 87 26.44 1.94 2.52
CA HIS A 87 27.69 1.24 2.30
C HIS A 87 27.43 0.01 1.44
N GLY A 88 27.81 0.07 0.18
CA GLY A 88 27.61 -1.00 -0.80
C GLY A 88 26.70 -0.63 -1.95
N ASN A 89 26.54 -1.56 -2.89
CA ASN A 89 25.75 -1.37 -4.08
C ASN A 89 24.25 -1.59 -3.77
N ILE A 90 23.42 -0.60 -4.13
CA ILE A 90 21.98 -0.62 -3.90
C ILE A 90 21.28 -0.96 -5.21
N VAL A 91 20.40 -1.97 -5.15
CA VAL A 91 19.46 -2.25 -6.23
C VAL A 91 18.04 -1.93 -5.74
N PRO A 92 17.46 -0.81 -6.19
CA PRO A 92 16.09 -0.45 -5.83
C PRO A 92 15.10 -1.14 -6.79
N MET A 93 14.24 -1.99 -6.25
CA MET A 93 13.10 -2.56 -6.98
C MET A 93 11.83 -1.70 -6.85
N LEU A 94 11.98 -0.39 -6.61
CA LEU A 94 10.86 0.55 -6.42
C LEU A 94 10.06 0.80 -7.69
N GLU A 95 10.73 0.75 -8.81
CA GLU A 95 10.17 1.00 -10.14
C GLU A 95 10.85 0.02 -11.12
N LEU A 96 10.51 -1.28 -11.03
CA LEU A 96 11.07 -2.31 -11.90
C LEU A 96 10.89 -1.92 -13.37
N GLY A 97 12.00 -1.94 -14.14
CA GLY A 97 12.01 -1.55 -15.54
C GLY A 97 12.10 -0.04 -15.77
N SER A 98 12.17 0.79 -14.71
CA SER A 98 12.54 2.20 -14.87
C SER A 98 13.99 2.25 -15.41
N GLY A 99 14.20 2.97 -16.49
CA GLY A 99 15.49 2.97 -17.20
C GLY A 99 15.58 1.97 -18.35
N PHE A 100 14.53 1.22 -18.63
CA PHE A 100 14.42 0.46 -19.87
C PHE A 100 14.08 1.41 -21.03
N ASP A 101 14.72 1.15 -22.18
CA ASP A 101 14.41 1.82 -23.44
C ASP A 101 13.50 0.90 -24.29
N MET A 102 12.30 1.39 -24.57
CA MET A 102 11.26 0.62 -25.26
C MET A 102 11.62 0.25 -26.70
N ASP A 103 12.55 0.97 -27.31
CA ASP A 103 13.00 0.72 -28.68
C ASP A 103 14.15 -0.30 -28.77
N LEU A 104 14.82 -0.57 -27.66
CA LEU A 104 15.87 -1.56 -27.54
C LEU A 104 15.29 -2.96 -27.29
N SER A 105 16.04 -4.00 -27.70
CA SER A 105 15.74 -5.40 -27.41
C SER A 105 15.86 -5.69 -25.91
N GLY A 106 15.31 -6.84 -25.47
CA GLY A 106 15.48 -7.30 -24.10
C GLY A 106 16.96 -7.50 -23.76
N ARG A 107 17.76 -8.05 -24.69
CA ARG A 107 19.22 -8.19 -24.56
C ARG A 107 19.86 -6.83 -24.29
N GLU A 108 19.63 -5.84 -25.15
CA GLU A 108 20.21 -4.50 -25.00
C GLU A 108 19.78 -3.83 -23.69
N ASN A 109 18.54 -4.04 -23.26
CA ASN A 109 18.05 -3.53 -21.98
C ASN A 109 18.70 -4.20 -20.77
N ILE A 110 19.12 -5.49 -20.84
CA ILE A 110 19.93 -6.12 -19.78
C ILE A 110 21.24 -5.34 -19.60
N TYR A 111 21.94 -5.04 -20.67
CA TYR A 111 23.20 -4.28 -20.60
C TYR A 111 22.98 -2.83 -20.16
N LEU A 112 21.96 -2.17 -20.70
CA LEU A 112 21.62 -0.80 -20.33
C LEU A 112 21.30 -0.69 -18.83
N ASN A 113 20.38 -1.52 -18.35
CA ASN A 113 19.95 -1.48 -16.96
C ASN A 113 21.06 -1.94 -16.01
N GLY A 114 21.80 -3.00 -16.37
CA GLY A 114 22.95 -3.46 -15.61
C GLY A 114 24.04 -2.38 -15.48
N SER A 115 24.29 -1.61 -16.56
CA SER A 115 25.22 -0.48 -16.52
C SER A 115 24.73 0.66 -15.63
N ILE A 116 23.43 0.97 -15.63
CA ILE A 116 22.81 1.94 -14.71
C ILE A 116 22.98 1.48 -13.26
N LEU A 117 22.88 0.18 -12.98
CA LEU A 117 23.11 -0.42 -11.69
C LEU A 117 24.61 -0.52 -11.30
N GLY A 118 25.51 -0.09 -12.20
CA GLY A 118 26.95 -0.03 -11.95
C GLY A 118 27.72 -1.31 -12.26
N TYR A 119 27.15 -2.26 -13.00
CA TYR A 119 27.82 -3.51 -13.40
C TYR A 119 28.61 -3.34 -14.69
N SER A 120 29.77 -4.01 -14.77
CA SER A 120 30.57 -4.01 -15.98
C SER A 120 29.97 -4.91 -17.07
N LYS A 121 30.35 -4.65 -18.32
CA LYS A 121 29.88 -5.46 -19.44
C LYS A 121 30.33 -6.93 -19.30
N GLU A 122 31.56 -7.17 -18.87
CA GLU A 122 32.10 -8.50 -18.68
C GLU A 122 31.33 -9.31 -17.66
N PHE A 123 30.91 -8.66 -16.57
CA PHE A 123 30.03 -9.27 -15.54
C PHE A 123 28.66 -9.62 -16.11
N LEU A 124 28.08 -8.72 -16.92
CA LEU A 124 26.79 -8.96 -17.56
C LEU A 124 26.86 -10.05 -18.61
N ASP A 125 28.00 -10.17 -19.35
CA ASP A 125 28.24 -11.26 -20.29
C ASP A 125 28.26 -12.62 -19.56
N GLU A 126 28.87 -12.70 -18.36
CA GLU A 126 28.90 -13.92 -17.54
C GLU A 126 27.48 -14.27 -16.97
N LYS A 127 26.66 -13.28 -16.71
CA LYS A 127 25.32 -13.46 -16.10
C LYS A 127 24.18 -13.54 -17.11
N PHE A 128 24.47 -13.30 -18.38
CA PHE A 128 23.43 -13.18 -19.40
C PHE A 128 22.56 -14.44 -19.51
N ASP A 129 23.17 -15.61 -19.58
CA ASP A 129 22.45 -16.87 -19.74
C ASP A 129 21.57 -17.17 -18.49
N GLU A 130 22.07 -16.84 -17.29
CA GLU A 130 21.30 -16.99 -16.03
C GLU A 130 20.07 -16.04 -16.02
N ILE A 131 20.24 -14.79 -16.47
CA ILE A 131 19.16 -13.82 -16.62
C ILE A 131 18.12 -14.29 -17.63
N LEU A 132 18.58 -14.79 -18.79
CA LEU A 132 17.70 -15.29 -19.85
C LEU A 132 16.88 -16.49 -19.37
N GLU A 133 17.52 -17.46 -18.73
CA GLU A 133 16.88 -18.66 -18.20
C GLU A 133 15.84 -18.29 -17.10
N PHE A 134 16.24 -17.39 -16.19
CA PHE A 134 15.33 -16.98 -15.11
C PHE A 134 14.12 -16.22 -15.64
N SER A 135 14.31 -15.34 -16.62
CA SER A 135 13.22 -14.51 -17.18
C SER A 135 12.22 -15.32 -18.04
N GLU A 136 12.62 -16.49 -18.52
CA GLU A 136 11.82 -17.37 -19.40
C GLU A 136 11.36 -16.68 -20.70
N LEU A 137 12.11 -15.69 -21.17
CA LEU A 137 11.74 -14.92 -22.36
C LEU A 137 12.13 -15.64 -23.68
N GLY A 138 13.09 -16.59 -23.63
CA GLY A 138 13.51 -17.35 -24.80
C GLY A 138 13.92 -16.44 -25.96
N GLU A 139 13.39 -16.71 -27.14
CA GLU A 139 13.70 -15.96 -28.38
C GLU A 139 13.15 -14.50 -28.33
N PHE A 140 12.21 -14.20 -27.49
CA PHE A 140 11.70 -12.83 -27.33
C PHE A 140 12.77 -11.84 -26.84
N ILE A 141 13.87 -12.34 -26.24
CA ILE A 141 14.96 -11.51 -25.75
C ILE A 141 15.58 -10.62 -26.83
N GLU A 142 15.53 -11.04 -28.10
CA GLU A 142 16.02 -10.30 -29.24
C GLU A 142 15.03 -9.30 -29.84
N GLN A 143 13.78 -9.28 -29.31
CA GLN A 143 12.74 -8.35 -29.75
C GLN A 143 12.77 -7.05 -28.96
N PRO A 144 12.42 -5.91 -29.57
CA PRO A 144 12.20 -4.66 -28.85
C PRO A 144 11.18 -4.82 -27.74
N ILE A 145 11.48 -4.29 -26.55
CA ILE A 145 10.62 -4.49 -25.37
C ILE A 145 9.26 -3.80 -25.47
N ARG A 146 9.07 -2.86 -26.37
CA ARG A 146 7.73 -2.30 -26.70
C ARG A 146 6.74 -3.39 -27.18
N ASN A 147 7.23 -4.54 -27.62
CA ASN A 147 6.42 -5.68 -28.07
C ASN A 147 6.13 -6.64 -26.90
N TYR A 148 6.68 -6.39 -25.71
CA TYR A 148 6.47 -7.24 -24.54
C TYR A 148 5.13 -6.98 -23.88
N SER A 149 4.54 -8.04 -23.33
CA SER A 149 3.47 -7.87 -22.34
C SER A 149 4.03 -7.26 -21.05
N SER A 150 3.13 -6.70 -20.22
CA SER A 150 3.56 -6.21 -18.91
C SER A 150 4.23 -7.29 -18.05
N GLY A 151 3.74 -8.54 -18.12
CA GLY A 151 4.36 -9.68 -17.45
C GLY A 151 5.78 -9.97 -17.94
N MET A 152 6.02 -9.98 -19.26
CA MET A 152 7.35 -10.19 -19.85
C MET A 152 8.33 -9.08 -19.43
N LEU A 153 7.86 -7.82 -19.43
CA LEU A 153 8.68 -6.68 -19.00
C LEU A 153 9.11 -6.83 -17.54
N MET A 154 8.17 -7.20 -16.68
CA MET A 154 8.43 -7.38 -15.27
C MET A 154 9.33 -8.59 -14.98
N ARG A 155 9.16 -9.70 -15.71
CA ARG A 155 10.05 -10.87 -15.62
C ARG A 155 11.48 -10.48 -15.95
N LEU A 156 11.71 -9.72 -17.05
CA LEU A 156 13.04 -9.23 -17.41
C LEU A 156 13.64 -8.34 -16.32
N ALA A 157 12.88 -7.35 -15.87
CA ALA A 157 13.34 -6.39 -14.88
C ALA A 157 13.69 -7.06 -13.55
N PHE A 158 12.84 -7.98 -13.07
CA PHE A 158 13.10 -8.76 -11.86
C PHE A 158 14.34 -9.64 -12.00
N SER A 159 14.52 -10.32 -13.15
CA SER A 159 15.67 -11.18 -13.42
C SER A 159 16.98 -10.39 -13.35
N VAL A 160 17.05 -9.24 -14.01
CA VAL A 160 18.22 -8.35 -13.96
C VAL A 160 18.52 -7.93 -12.52
N ALA A 161 17.49 -7.47 -11.78
CA ALA A 161 17.68 -6.95 -10.43
C ALA A 161 18.12 -8.00 -9.41
N THR A 162 17.74 -9.29 -9.58
CA THR A 162 18.00 -10.33 -8.57
C THR A 162 19.21 -11.21 -8.86
N ILE A 163 19.61 -11.33 -10.12
CA ILE A 163 20.74 -12.21 -10.51
C ILE A 163 22.11 -11.58 -10.19
N VAL A 164 22.16 -10.27 -10.08
CA VAL A 164 23.38 -9.52 -9.78
C VAL A 164 23.83 -9.55 -8.31
N ASN A 165 23.11 -10.25 -7.43
CA ASN A 165 23.40 -10.41 -6.01
C ASN A 165 23.79 -9.06 -5.34
N PRO A 166 22.87 -8.13 -5.15
CA PRO A 166 23.17 -6.82 -4.61
C PRO A 166 23.57 -6.90 -3.13
N GLU A 167 24.40 -5.94 -2.66
CA GLU A 167 24.73 -5.84 -1.22
C GLU A 167 23.54 -5.28 -0.42
N ILE A 168 22.77 -4.38 -1.03
CA ILE A 168 21.56 -3.80 -0.48
C ILE A 168 20.43 -3.93 -1.53
N LEU A 169 19.33 -4.52 -1.14
CA LEU A 169 18.14 -4.69 -1.98
C LEU A 169 16.97 -3.94 -1.34
N ILE A 170 16.29 -3.11 -2.14
CA ILE A 170 15.08 -2.40 -1.70
C ILE A 170 13.91 -2.95 -2.49
N VAL A 171 12.92 -3.50 -1.77
CA VAL A 171 11.74 -4.18 -2.34
C VAL A 171 10.47 -3.46 -1.89
N ASP A 172 9.66 -3.00 -2.85
CA ASP A 172 8.37 -2.34 -2.61
C ASP A 172 7.25 -3.13 -3.33
N GLU A 173 6.48 -3.93 -2.60
CA GLU A 173 5.26 -4.64 -3.05
C GLU A 173 5.37 -5.53 -4.31
N ILE A 174 6.56 -5.77 -4.82
CA ILE A 174 6.81 -6.32 -6.17
C ILE A 174 6.74 -7.86 -6.24
N LEU A 175 6.50 -8.56 -5.13
CA LEU A 175 6.45 -10.04 -5.14
C LEU A 175 5.22 -10.63 -5.88
N ALA A 176 4.28 -9.80 -6.31
CA ALA A 176 3.10 -10.20 -7.08
C ALA A 176 3.28 -10.05 -8.61
N VAL A 177 4.52 -10.17 -9.12
CA VAL A 177 4.85 -9.95 -10.53
C VAL A 177 4.70 -11.23 -11.36
N GLY A 178 4.06 -11.13 -12.54
CA GLY A 178 3.92 -12.25 -13.48
C GLY A 178 2.73 -13.16 -13.14
N ASP A 179 2.75 -14.35 -13.71
CA ASP A 179 1.80 -15.43 -13.40
C ASP A 179 2.17 -16.16 -12.08
N ALA A 180 1.31 -17.08 -11.65
CA ALA A 180 1.48 -17.78 -10.38
C ALA A 180 2.82 -18.52 -10.27
N ASP A 181 3.27 -19.14 -11.37
CA ASP A 181 4.52 -19.91 -11.38
C ASP A 181 5.74 -18.99 -11.24
N PHE A 182 5.72 -17.83 -11.92
CA PHE A 182 6.81 -16.85 -11.80
C PHE A 182 6.80 -16.14 -10.44
N GLN A 183 5.63 -15.94 -9.82
CA GLN A 183 5.52 -15.39 -8.46
C GLN A 183 6.19 -16.32 -7.43
N GLU A 184 5.96 -17.64 -7.53
CA GLU A 184 6.61 -18.62 -6.66
C GLU A 184 8.13 -18.64 -6.88
N LYS A 185 8.58 -18.65 -8.14
CA LYS A 185 9.99 -18.58 -8.52
C LYS A 185 10.67 -17.32 -7.99
N SER A 186 9.99 -16.17 -8.12
CA SER A 186 10.46 -14.88 -7.61
C SER A 186 10.55 -14.87 -6.09
N LYS A 187 9.55 -15.40 -5.39
CA LYS A 187 9.56 -15.55 -3.94
C LYS A 187 10.75 -16.39 -3.46
N ASN A 188 10.99 -17.54 -4.10
CA ASN A 188 12.11 -18.42 -3.75
C ASN A 188 13.45 -17.70 -3.98
N LYS A 189 13.62 -16.98 -5.12
CA LYS A 189 14.84 -16.21 -5.37
C LYS A 189 15.07 -15.12 -4.31
N MET A 190 14.01 -14.46 -3.86
CA MET A 190 14.11 -13.47 -2.78
C MET A 190 14.55 -14.11 -1.45
N LEU A 191 13.99 -15.26 -1.09
CA LEU A 191 14.40 -16.00 0.12
C LEU A 191 15.87 -16.43 0.04
N ASP A 192 16.35 -16.87 -1.13
CA ASP A 192 17.75 -17.20 -1.36
C ASP A 192 18.67 -15.99 -1.15
N LEU A 193 18.30 -14.82 -1.70
CA LEU A 193 19.05 -13.58 -1.52
C LEU A 193 19.11 -13.16 -0.04
N MET A 194 17.99 -13.23 0.67
CA MET A 194 17.90 -12.92 2.10
C MET A 194 18.78 -13.87 2.94
N SER A 195 18.71 -15.18 2.68
CA SER A 195 19.51 -16.18 3.35
C SER A 195 21.01 -16.10 3.00
N GLY A 196 21.33 -15.57 1.81
CA GLY A 196 22.69 -15.31 1.33
C GLY A 196 23.40 -14.13 2.00
N GLY A 197 22.73 -13.41 2.90
CA GLY A 197 23.31 -12.29 3.65
C GLY A 197 23.19 -10.94 2.94
N THR A 198 22.34 -10.83 1.92
CA THR A 198 21.97 -9.54 1.33
C THR A 198 21.20 -8.71 2.37
N THR A 199 21.53 -7.42 2.48
CA THR A 199 20.79 -6.49 3.32
C THR A 199 19.52 -6.06 2.61
N VAL A 200 18.35 -6.22 3.23
CA VAL A 200 17.07 -5.98 2.55
C VAL A 200 16.22 -4.96 3.30
N LEU A 201 15.73 -3.96 2.56
CA LEU A 201 14.60 -3.12 2.98
C LEU A 201 13.34 -3.62 2.27
N PHE A 202 12.34 -4.04 3.04
CA PHE A 202 11.15 -4.69 2.52
C PHE A 202 9.88 -3.94 2.91
N VAL A 203 9.09 -3.57 1.93
CA VAL A 203 7.74 -2.99 2.10
C VAL A 203 6.72 -3.94 1.51
N SER A 204 5.69 -4.27 2.28
CA SER A 204 4.54 -5.04 1.81
C SER A 204 3.28 -4.59 2.54
N HIS A 205 2.15 -4.63 1.84
CA HIS A 205 0.83 -4.47 2.47
C HIS A 205 0.42 -5.71 3.28
N MET A 206 1.06 -6.85 3.03
CA MET A 206 0.79 -8.10 3.74
C MET A 206 1.64 -8.20 5.00
N ILE A 207 1.07 -7.83 6.16
CA ILE A 207 1.77 -7.86 7.46
C ILE A 207 2.29 -9.26 7.80
N SER A 208 1.62 -10.32 7.33
CA SER A 208 2.09 -11.70 7.50
C SER A 208 3.46 -11.93 6.85
N GLN A 209 3.70 -11.40 5.64
CA GLN A 209 5.00 -11.49 4.97
C GLN A 209 6.08 -10.71 5.73
N ILE A 210 5.78 -9.49 6.20
CA ILE A 210 6.71 -8.70 7.01
C ILE A 210 7.08 -9.46 8.29
N ARG A 211 6.09 -10.06 8.97
CA ARG A 211 6.30 -10.83 10.20
C ARG A 211 7.17 -12.07 10.00
N GLU A 212 7.03 -12.75 8.85
CA GLU A 212 7.74 -13.99 8.54
C GLU A 212 9.15 -13.73 8.00
N MET A 213 9.33 -12.68 7.18
CA MET A 213 10.55 -12.47 6.41
C MET A 213 11.52 -11.46 7.02
N CYS A 214 11.07 -10.60 7.94
CA CYS A 214 11.88 -9.51 8.47
C CYS A 214 12.41 -9.82 9.88
N ASP A 215 13.65 -9.37 10.15
CA ASP A 215 14.25 -9.41 11.49
C ASP A 215 13.74 -8.25 12.34
N THR A 216 13.77 -7.06 11.76
CA THR A 216 13.40 -5.79 12.39
C THR A 216 12.33 -5.09 11.54
N VAL A 217 11.47 -4.32 12.19
CA VAL A 217 10.46 -3.51 11.51
C VAL A 217 10.50 -2.07 11.98
N VAL A 218 10.43 -1.15 11.03
CA VAL A 218 10.26 0.29 11.25
C VAL A 218 8.81 0.66 10.95
N TRP A 219 8.08 1.10 11.95
CA TRP A 219 6.72 1.59 11.79
C TRP A 219 6.75 3.10 11.56
N LEU A 220 6.33 3.52 10.36
CA LEU A 220 6.13 4.92 10.02
C LEU A 220 4.65 5.30 10.20
N ASP A 221 4.45 6.46 10.82
CA ASP A 221 3.13 7.02 11.06
C ASP A 221 3.17 8.54 10.80
N HIS A 222 2.44 9.02 9.78
CA HIS A 222 2.41 10.42 9.36
C HIS A 222 3.82 11.04 9.20
N GLY A 223 4.69 10.33 8.49
CA GLY A 223 6.04 10.77 8.17
C GLY A 223 7.04 10.68 9.33
N LYS A 224 6.70 10.07 10.46
CA LYS A 224 7.57 9.90 11.63
C LYS A 224 7.75 8.43 11.98
N VAL A 225 8.87 8.12 12.60
CA VAL A 225 9.07 6.80 13.20
C VAL A 225 8.23 6.71 14.47
N LYS A 226 7.30 5.76 14.50
CA LYS A 226 6.47 5.47 15.68
C LYS A 226 7.09 4.39 16.56
N MET A 227 7.60 3.34 15.94
CA MET A 227 8.21 2.21 16.65
C MET A 227 9.28 1.55 15.78
N ILE A 228 10.34 1.04 16.39
CA ILE A 228 11.33 0.17 15.77
C ILE A 228 11.55 -0.99 16.74
N GLY A 229 11.55 -2.21 16.23
CA GLY A 229 11.74 -3.41 17.05
C GLY A 229 11.70 -4.69 16.25
N GLY A 230 11.67 -5.83 16.93
CA GLY A 230 11.53 -7.13 16.29
C GLY A 230 10.23 -7.24 15.49
N ALA A 231 10.29 -7.98 14.37
CA ALA A 231 9.16 -8.03 13.41
C ALA A 231 7.84 -8.45 14.08
N LYS A 232 7.87 -9.47 14.95
CA LYS A 232 6.65 -9.89 15.65
C LYS A 232 6.06 -8.79 16.53
N GLU A 233 6.89 -8.13 17.34
CA GLU A 233 6.46 -7.10 18.28
C GLU A 233 5.85 -5.89 17.58
N VAL A 234 6.53 -5.37 16.55
CA VAL A 234 6.06 -4.19 15.81
C VAL A 234 4.83 -4.51 14.96
N CYS A 235 4.79 -5.70 14.33
CA CYS A 235 3.60 -6.12 13.57
C CYS A 235 2.39 -6.32 14.47
N ASP A 236 2.56 -6.90 15.67
CA ASP A 236 1.45 -7.05 16.64
C ASP A 236 0.94 -5.68 17.09
N ALA A 237 1.85 -4.75 17.43
CA ALA A 237 1.50 -3.38 17.83
C ALA A 237 0.82 -2.60 16.67
N TYR A 238 1.30 -2.79 15.43
CA TYR A 238 0.71 -2.17 14.26
C TYR A 238 -0.70 -2.69 13.98
N GLN A 239 -0.91 -4.01 14.04
CA GLN A 239 -2.23 -4.63 13.87
C GLN A 239 -3.18 -4.25 14.99
N PHE A 240 -2.70 -4.18 16.25
CA PHE A 240 -3.50 -3.73 17.38
C PHE A 240 -3.98 -2.29 17.20
N LYS A 241 -3.08 -1.36 16.78
CA LYS A 241 -3.48 0.01 16.46
C LYS A 241 -4.41 0.07 15.25
N LYS A 242 -4.17 -0.77 14.23
CA LYS A 242 -5.07 -0.86 13.07
C LYS A 242 -6.46 -1.32 13.54
N SER A 243 -6.55 -2.28 14.48
CA SER A 243 -7.84 -2.71 15.05
C SER A 243 -8.48 -1.68 16.00
N GLU A 244 -7.69 -0.83 16.67
CA GLU A 244 -8.23 0.32 17.43
C GLU A 244 -8.71 1.46 16.53
N ASN A 245 -8.15 1.56 15.32
CA ASN A 245 -8.58 2.51 14.27
C ASN A 245 -9.43 1.83 13.19
N ASP A 246 -9.69 0.52 13.30
CA ASP A 246 -10.70 -0.15 12.48
C ASP A 246 -12.02 0.55 12.81
N GLU A 247 -12.56 1.18 11.81
CA GLU A 247 -13.78 1.93 11.97
C GLU A 247 -14.87 0.97 12.40
N LEU A 248 -15.63 1.38 13.39
CA LEU A 248 -16.65 0.55 13.97
C LEU A 248 -17.96 0.78 13.25
N SER A 249 -18.55 -0.29 12.74
CA SER A 249 -19.95 -0.27 12.35
C SER A 249 -20.82 -0.42 13.58
N LYS A 250 -21.94 0.27 13.60
CA LYS A 250 -22.94 0.16 14.64
C LYS A 250 -24.25 -0.32 14.05
N LEU A 251 -24.94 -1.18 14.78
CA LEU A 251 -26.28 -1.59 14.44
C LEU A 251 -27.21 -1.31 15.63
N TYR A 252 -28.15 -0.44 15.42
CA TYR A 252 -29.19 -0.08 16.39
C TYR A 252 -30.45 -0.89 16.07
N PHE A 253 -31.10 -1.45 17.08
CA PHE A 253 -32.39 -2.10 16.91
C PHE A 253 -33.46 -1.44 17.77
N ASP A 254 -34.70 -1.42 17.28
CA ASP A 254 -35.82 -0.88 18.02
C ASP A 254 -36.33 -1.95 19.01
N ASP A 255 -36.12 -1.70 20.31
CA ASP A 255 -36.58 -2.53 21.42
C ASP A 255 -37.99 -2.16 21.89
N GLY A 256 -38.69 -1.30 21.13
CA GLY A 256 -40.01 -0.73 21.47
C GLY A 256 -39.92 0.67 22.07
N THR A 257 -38.72 1.21 22.26
CA THR A 257 -38.47 2.58 22.75
C THR A 257 -37.84 3.50 21.71
N GLY A 258 -37.67 3.00 20.47
CA GLY A 258 -36.92 3.64 19.38
C GLY A 258 -35.42 3.33 19.42
N PHE A 259 -34.70 3.85 18.43
CA PHE A 259 -33.24 3.66 18.34
C PHE A 259 -32.55 4.44 19.45
N ASN A 260 -31.71 3.75 20.24
CA ASN A 260 -30.93 4.36 21.33
C ASN A 260 -29.61 3.59 21.55
N GLU A 261 -28.65 4.23 22.22
CA GLU A 261 -27.32 3.67 22.52
C GLU A 261 -27.33 2.40 23.40
N ARG A 262 -28.45 2.08 24.08
CA ARG A 262 -28.59 0.88 24.93
C ARG A 262 -28.94 -0.35 24.09
N ALA A 263 -29.57 -0.13 22.94
CA ALA A 263 -30.00 -1.16 22.01
C ALA A 263 -29.10 -1.15 20.78
N THR A 264 -27.77 -1.29 20.98
CA THR A 264 -26.75 -1.16 19.94
C THR A 264 -25.76 -2.30 20.00
N PHE A 265 -25.40 -2.80 18.82
CA PHE A 265 -24.26 -3.68 18.61
C PHE A 265 -23.15 -2.93 17.88
N THR A 266 -21.91 -3.20 18.26
CA THR A 266 -20.73 -2.62 17.60
C THR A 266 -19.85 -3.76 17.11
N GLN A 267 -19.44 -3.70 15.84
CA GLN A 267 -18.52 -4.66 15.23
C GLN A 267 -17.47 -3.94 14.39
N VAL A 268 -16.32 -4.56 14.25
CA VAL A 268 -15.22 -4.04 13.41
C VAL A 268 -15.59 -4.12 11.94
N MET A 269 -15.33 -3.03 11.19
CA MET A 269 -15.52 -2.94 9.75
C MET A 269 -14.16 -2.96 9.05
N PRO A 270 -13.80 -3.99 8.27
CA PRO A 270 -12.57 -4.02 7.50
C PRO A 270 -12.66 -3.06 6.31
N MET A 271 -11.79 -2.03 6.29
CA MET A 271 -11.78 -0.96 5.28
C MET A 271 -10.89 -1.27 4.06
N ASP A 272 -10.32 -2.46 3.99
CA ASP A 272 -9.33 -2.88 2.97
C ASP A 272 -9.93 -3.34 1.64
N GLY A 273 -11.25 -3.28 1.49
CA GLY A 273 -11.97 -3.75 0.31
C GLY A 273 -12.21 -5.26 0.28
N ASN A 274 -11.95 -5.97 1.38
CA ASN A 274 -12.34 -7.36 1.54
C ASN A 274 -13.84 -7.49 1.84
N ILE A 275 -14.37 -8.69 1.61
CA ILE A 275 -15.76 -9.01 1.96
C ILE A 275 -15.86 -9.09 3.49
N PHE A 276 -16.70 -8.27 4.08
CA PHE A 276 -17.07 -8.41 5.49
C PHE A 276 -18.34 -9.26 5.63
N LYS A 277 -18.46 -9.90 6.80
CA LYS A 277 -19.65 -10.62 7.22
C LYS A 277 -19.89 -10.33 8.70
N GLN A 278 -21.03 -9.73 9.00
CA GLN A 278 -21.45 -9.38 10.36
C GLN A 278 -22.79 -10.05 10.67
N VAL A 279 -22.87 -10.68 11.82
CA VAL A 279 -24.09 -11.36 12.28
C VAL A 279 -24.50 -10.75 13.61
N TYR A 280 -25.78 -10.39 13.71
CA TYR A 280 -26.37 -9.76 14.90
C TYR A 280 -27.55 -10.60 15.36
N GLU A 281 -27.55 -10.99 16.62
CA GLU A 281 -28.65 -11.71 17.26
C GLU A 281 -29.37 -10.78 18.23
N PHE A 282 -30.67 -10.60 18.04
CA PHE A 282 -31.46 -9.68 18.84
C PHE A 282 -32.03 -10.37 20.08
N PRO A 283 -32.03 -9.72 21.24
CA PRO A 283 -32.64 -10.27 22.47
C PRO A 283 -34.17 -10.43 22.37
N THR A 284 -34.81 -9.67 21.48
CA THR A 284 -36.23 -9.71 21.17
C THR A 284 -36.44 -9.57 19.68
N LYS A 285 -37.55 -10.08 19.13
CA LYS A 285 -37.86 -9.91 17.72
C LYS A 285 -37.98 -8.45 17.33
N CYS A 286 -37.24 -8.06 16.31
CA CYS A 286 -37.10 -6.70 15.83
C CYS A 286 -37.65 -6.53 14.41
N GLN A 287 -38.37 -5.45 14.12
CA GLN A 287 -38.86 -5.15 12.75
C GLN A 287 -38.11 -3.99 12.09
N HIS A 288 -37.41 -3.16 12.86
CA HIS A 288 -36.68 -2.00 12.38
C HIS A 288 -35.26 -2.00 12.92
N VAL A 289 -34.30 -1.79 12.05
CA VAL A 289 -32.89 -1.76 12.36
C VAL A 289 -32.22 -0.61 11.59
N ARG A 290 -31.40 0.17 12.27
CA ARG A 290 -30.50 1.15 11.68
C ARG A 290 -29.09 0.58 11.69
N TYR A 291 -28.44 0.56 10.55
CA TYR A 291 -27.06 0.12 10.41
C TYR A 291 -26.19 1.30 9.97
N ASP A 292 -25.25 1.67 10.83
CA ASP A 292 -24.26 2.71 10.58
C ASP A 292 -22.97 2.01 10.15
N PRO A 293 -22.63 1.98 8.84
CA PRO A 293 -21.49 1.19 8.34
C PRO A 293 -20.16 1.72 8.88
N VAL A 294 -19.95 3.03 8.84
CA VAL A 294 -18.74 3.70 9.34
C VAL A 294 -19.01 5.19 9.46
N GLU A 295 -18.62 5.81 10.58
CA GLU A 295 -18.72 7.25 10.82
C GLU A 295 -17.37 7.96 10.56
N GLY A 296 -17.40 9.21 10.13
CA GLY A 296 -16.22 10.09 10.06
C GLY A 296 -15.34 9.91 8.80
N THR A 297 -15.65 8.94 7.94
CA THR A 297 -14.90 8.64 6.71
C THR A 297 -15.85 8.54 5.53
N THR A 298 -15.40 8.99 4.36
CA THR A 298 -16.15 8.83 3.11
C THR A 298 -15.94 7.42 2.56
N ILE A 299 -17.03 6.65 2.42
CA ILE A 299 -16.97 5.25 2.01
C ILE A 299 -17.87 4.92 0.82
N SER A 300 -17.51 3.85 0.11
CA SER A 300 -18.42 3.11 -0.77
C SER A 300 -18.70 1.72 -0.19
N LEU A 301 -19.95 1.29 -0.26
CA LEU A 301 -20.41 -0.03 0.17
C LEU A 301 -21.03 -0.73 -1.04
N SER A 302 -20.40 -1.79 -1.52
CA SER A 302 -20.85 -2.60 -2.66
C SER A 302 -21.15 -4.04 -2.25
N ASP A 303 -21.81 -4.79 -3.12
CA ASP A 303 -22.19 -6.19 -2.93
C ASP A 303 -22.95 -6.43 -1.62
N LEU A 304 -23.72 -5.42 -1.16
CA LEU A 304 -24.47 -5.48 0.07
C LEU A 304 -25.57 -6.55 -0.02
N LYS A 305 -25.49 -7.52 0.87
CA LYS A 305 -26.52 -8.54 1.04
C LYS A 305 -26.94 -8.58 2.50
N ILE A 306 -28.25 -8.55 2.72
CA ILE A 306 -28.85 -8.61 4.04
C ILE A 306 -29.78 -9.80 4.07
N VAL A 307 -29.53 -10.72 4.99
CA VAL A 307 -30.32 -11.93 5.20
C VAL A 307 -30.88 -11.91 6.62
N ALA A 308 -32.19 -12.02 6.75
CA ALA A 308 -32.88 -11.97 8.02
C ALA A 308 -33.98 -13.05 8.06
N GLU A 309 -33.65 -14.24 8.55
CA GLU A 309 -34.56 -15.40 8.58
C GLU A 309 -35.33 -15.54 7.25
N ASP A 310 -36.65 -15.71 7.32
CA ASP A 310 -37.54 -15.77 6.14
C ASP A 310 -38.21 -14.41 5.81
N ALA A 311 -37.66 -13.29 6.30
CA ALA A 311 -38.26 -11.97 6.16
C ALA A 311 -37.78 -11.27 4.88
N ASN A 312 -38.69 -10.58 4.20
CA ASN A 312 -38.32 -9.61 3.18
C ASN A 312 -37.74 -8.36 3.84
N VAL A 313 -36.63 -7.87 3.30
CA VAL A 313 -35.92 -6.69 3.81
C VAL A 313 -36.15 -5.51 2.85
N ASN A 314 -36.61 -4.39 3.37
CA ASN A 314 -36.62 -3.12 2.66
C ASN A 314 -35.46 -2.27 3.19
N ILE A 315 -34.66 -1.72 2.27
CA ILE A 315 -33.41 -1.00 2.57
C ILE A 315 -33.56 0.43 2.04
N ILE A 316 -33.23 1.40 2.90
CA ILE A 316 -33.17 2.83 2.53
C ILE A 316 -31.86 3.40 3.05
N ALA A 317 -31.00 3.88 2.13
CA ALA A 317 -29.79 4.60 2.51
C ALA A 317 -30.14 6.05 2.90
N MET A 318 -29.68 6.46 4.07
CA MET A 318 -29.86 7.81 4.60
C MET A 318 -28.52 8.52 4.68
N ASN A 319 -28.51 9.82 4.35
CA ASN A 319 -27.29 10.63 4.23
C ASN A 319 -26.25 10.04 3.27
N GLY A 320 -26.70 9.30 2.27
CA GLY A 320 -25.90 8.67 1.25
C GLY A 320 -26.54 8.74 -0.12
N ARG A 321 -25.79 8.35 -1.13
CA ARG A 321 -26.25 8.27 -2.52
C ARG A 321 -26.04 6.85 -3.02
N GLN A 322 -27.06 6.28 -3.67
CA GLN A 322 -26.95 5.00 -4.35
C GLN A 322 -26.75 5.23 -5.86
N VAL A 323 -25.77 4.54 -6.43
CA VAL A 323 -25.52 4.48 -7.87
C VAL A 323 -25.37 3.01 -8.23
N ASP A 324 -26.30 2.50 -9.02
CA ASP A 324 -26.44 1.07 -9.29
C ASP A 324 -26.53 0.25 -7.99
N ASP A 325 -25.65 -0.73 -7.80
CA ASP A 325 -25.59 -1.58 -6.60
C ASP A 325 -24.58 -1.09 -5.55
N VAL A 326 -24.09 0.17 -5.67
CA VAL A 326 -23.11 0.75 -4.75
C VAL A 326 -23.73 1.92 -3.98
N PHE A 327 -23.57 1.88 -2.67
CA PHE A 327 -23.93 2.99 -1.77
C PHE A 327 -22.68 3.82 -1.47
N TYR A 328 -22.80 5.13 -1.60
CA TYR A 328 -21.75 6.11 -1.26
C TYR A 328 -22.21 6.94 -0.08
N PHE A 329 -21.39 7.03 0.95
CA PHE A 329 -21.68 7.79 2.17
C PHE A 329 -20.57 8.82 2.42
N GLY A 330 -21.00 10.04 2.81
CA GLY A 330 -20.11 11.09 3.29
C GLY A 330 -19.70 10.85 4.75
N LYS A 331 -18.97 11.81 5.32
CA LYS A 331 -18.48 11.77 6.71
C LYS A 331 -19.57 11.99 7.76
N ASP A 332 -20.68 12.58 7.35
CA ASP A 332 -21.72 13.06 8.26
C ASP A 332 -22.82 12.01 8.47
N ASP A 333 -22.74 11.28 9.58
CA ASP A 333 -23.74 10.36 10.08
C ASP A 333 -24.39 9.46 8.99
N PRO A 334 -23.63 8.57 8.34
CA PRO A 334 -24.14 7.68 7.31
C PRO A 334 -24.89 6.50 7.94
N TRP A 335 -26.12 6.20 7.48
CA TRP A 335 -26.79 4.98 7.92
C TRP A 335 -27.68 4.36 6.84
N ILE A 336 -27.96 3.08 7.04
CA ILE A 336 -28.91 2.30 6.26
C ILE A 336 -30.08 1.94 7.17
N ASP A 337 -31.26 2.38 6.80
CA ASP A 337 -32.49 1.99 7.48
C ASP A 337 -33.04 0.70 6.87
N MET A 338 -33.31 -0.28 7.73
CA MET A 338 -33.79 -1.61 7.33
C MET A 338 -35.11 -1.91 8.03
N SER A 339 -36.12 -2.29 7.27
CA SER A 339 -37.38 -2.77 7.80
C SER A 339 -37.67 -4.18 7.28
N PHE A 340 -38.17 -5.03 8.19
CA PHE A 340 -38.48 -6.42 7.91
C PHE A 340 -39.99 -6.65 7.83
N SER A 341 -40.42 -7.53 6.92
CA SER A 341 -41.86 -7.88 6.77
C SER A 341 -42.50 -8.46 8.02
N HIS A 342 -41.72 -9.02 8.92
CA HIS A 342 -42.12 -9.47 10.26
C HIS A 342 -40.91 -9.38 11.21
N GLY A 343 -41.17 -9.55 12.52
CA GLY A 343 -40.10 -9.48 13.52
C GLY A 343 -39.10 -10.64 13.38
N VAL A 344 -37.82 -10.31 13.26
CA VAL A 344 -36.69 -11.24 13.12
C VAL A 344 -35.86 -11.31 14.39
N SER A 345 -35.23 -12.44 14.66
CA SER A 345 -34.35 -12.65 15.82
C SER A 345 -32.87 -12.41 15.46
N SER A 346 -32.53 -12.40 14.17
CA SER A 346 -31.16 -12.19 13.72
C SER A 346 -31.11 -11.55 12.34
N VAL A 347 -30.01 -10.89 12.05
CA VAL A 347 -29.67 -10.36 10.73
C VAL A 347 -28.21 -10.64 10.42
N GLU A 348 -27.97 -11.06 9.20
CA GLU A 348 -26.62 -11.20 8.63
C GLU A 348 -26.43 -10.13 7.56
N ILE A 349 -25.35 -9.34 7.67
CA ILE A 349 -24.99 -8.29 6.73
C ILE A 349 -23.63 -8.65 6.13
N THR A 350 -23.56 -8.72 4.80
CA THR A 350 -22.32 -8.95 4.05
C THR A 350 -22.16 -7.88 2.98
N GLY A 351 -20.93 -7.52 2.68
CA GLY A 351 -20.64 -6.52 1.66
C GLY A 351 -19.15 -6.25 1.54
N VAL A 352 -18.79 -5.26 0.73
CA VAL A 352 -17.42 -4.77 0.55
C VAL A 352 -17.40 -3.28 0.83
N VAL A 353 -16.60 -2.85 1.82
CA VAL A 353 -16.39 -1.44 2.15
C VAL A 353 -15.05 -0.97 1.61
N ARG A 354 -15.03 0.24 1.05
CA ARG A 354 -13.80 0.93 0.63
C ARG A 354 -13.87 2.39 1.01
N GLU A 355 -12.75 2.92 1.50
CA GLU A 355 -12.58 4.35 1.60
C GLU A 355 -12.50 4.96 0.19
N VAL A 356 -13.20 6.08 -0.03
CA VAL A 356 -13.22 6.79 -1.31
C VAL A 356 -12.91 8.27 -1.08
N ASN A 357 -12.33 8.92 -2.08
CA ASN A 357 -12.12 10.36 -2.02
C ASN A 357 -13.44 11.12 -2.15
N GLU A 358 -13.58 12.26 -1.47
CA GLU A 358 -14.77 13.13 -1.53
C GLU A 358 -15.15 13.53 -2.96
N ASP A 359 -14.17 13.63 -3.86
CA ASP A 359 -14.40 13.95 -5.28
C ASP A 359 -15.09 12.82 -6.07
N ALA A 360 -15.24 11.64 -5.48
CA ALA A 360 -15.93 10.49 -6.10
C ALA A 360 -17.44 10.45 -5.82
N MET A 361 -17.95 11.35 -4.99
CA MET A 361 -19.37 11.54 -4.66
C MET A 361 -20.03 12.54 -5.60
#